data_e227be92e283d2a4800a2a98d7b1ebd6
#
_entry.id   e227be92e283d2a4800a2a98d7b1ebd6
#
_cell.length_a   1.000
_cell.length_b   1.000
_cell.length_c   1.000
_cell.angle_alpha   90.00
_cell.angle_beta   90.00
_cell.angle_gamma   90.00
#
_symmetry.space_group_name_H-M   'P 1'
#
loop_
_entity.id
_entity.type
_entity.pdbx_description
1 polymer ?
#
loop_
_entity_poly.entity_id
_entity_poly.type
_entity_poly.pdbx_seq_one_letter_code
_entity_poly.pdbx_strand_id
1 'polypeptide(L)'
;MQRIAIIGGTGMTGECAVDHALQKGLSVKLLYRSEKTVPERFKSKVELVKGDVTNYEDVQRVIEGVEAVAVILGTRNKLEATTELSRGTENLIKAMKEAKLTKFSIVMSSFLLRPLNEVPAVFHRLNEEHQRMLDLTKACDLEWIAILPPHIADEPATAYTVVHDEAPGRLVSKYDLGKFIIDSLEQPEHYRKVCGISKSPKSA
;
A
#
# COMPACT_ATOMS: atom_id res chain seq x y z
N MET A 1 -12.36 -12.43 5.08
CA MET A 1 -11.53 -12.38 3.86
C MET A 1 -10.64 -13.61 3.82
N GLN A 2 -10.58 -14.31 2.68
CA GLN A 2 -9.78 -15.54 2.51
C GLN A 2 -8.64 -15.37 1.48
N ARG A 3 -8.84 -14.54 0.47
CA ARG A 3 -7.88 -14.36 -0.62
C ARG A 3 -7.66 -12.89 -0.96
N ILE A 4 -6.39 -12.49 -1.10
CA ILE A 4 -5.98 -11.11 -1.33
C ILE A 4 -4.94 -11.00 -2.45
N ALA A 5 -5.01 -9.92 -3.23
CA ALA A 5 -3.91 -9.53 -4.12
C ALA A 5 -2.99 -8.52 -3.40
N ILE A 6 -1.69 -8.69 -3.57
CA ILE A 6 -0.68 -7.74 -3.06
C ILE A 6 0.16 -7.23 -4.23
N ILE A 7 0.12 -5.92 -4.45
CA ILE A 7 0.90 -5.22 -5.47
C ILE A 7 2.02 -4.45 -4.76
N GLY A 8 3.27 -4.73 -5.12
CA GLY A 8 4.44 -4.16 -4.45
C GLY A 8 4.96 -4.99 -3.27
N GLY A 9 4.50 -6.24 -3.13
CA GLY A 9 4.88 -7.15 -2.04
C GLY A 9 6.32 -7.65 -2.06
N THR A 10 7.13 -7.26 -3.06
CA THR A 10 8.59 -7.55 -3.11
C THR A 10 9.45 -6.39 -2.58
N GLY A 11 8.86 -5.36 -2.04
CA GLY A 11 9.54 -4.24 -1.38
C GLY A 11 9.63 -4.43 0.13
N MET A 12 10.44 -3.61 0.80
CA MET A 12 10.71 -3.69 2.25
C MET A 12 9.43 -3.83 3.11
N THR A 13 8.47 -2.94 2.93
CA THR A 13 7.17 -3.00 3.64
C THR A 13 6.27 -4.07 3.06
N GLY A 14 6.33 -4.25 1.72
CA GLY A 14 5.51 -5.23 1.02
C GLY A 14 5.77 -6.65 1.48
N GLU A 15 7.04 -7.01 1.74
CA GLU A 15 7.39 -8.31 2.29
C GLU A 15 6.76 -8.54 3.68
N CYS A 16 6.74 -7.50 4.53
CA CYS A 16 6.09 -7.57 5.85
C CYS A 16 4.57 -7.76 5.71
N ALA A 17 3.94 -7.11 4.74
CA ALA A 17 2.51 -7.29 4.47
C ALA A 17 2.20 -8.70 3.96
N VAL A 18 3.03 -9.27 3.06
CA VAL A 18 2.88 -10.66 2.60
C VAL A 18 3.04 -11.64 3.77
N ASP A 19 4.10 -11.48 4.58
CA ASP A 19 4.32 -12.33 5.75
C ASP A 19 3.12 -12.28 6.73
N HIS A 20 2.59 -11.08 6.99
CA HIS A 20 1.42 -10.92 7.87
C HIS A 20 0.14 -11.55 7.27
N ALA A 21 -0.11 -11.37 5.97
CA ALA A 21 -1.24 -12.00 5.29
C ALA A 21 -1.17 -13.53 5.38
N LEU A 22 0.00 -14.12 5.17
CA LEU A 22 0.24 -15.56 5.30
C LEU A 22 0.05 -16.04 6.75
N GLN A 23 0.50 -15.28 7.75
CA GLN A 23 0.29 -15.59 9.18
C GLN A 23 -1.19 -15.56 9.56
N LYS A 24 -2.01 -14.72 8.93
CA LYS A 24 -3.47 -14.70 9.07
C LYS A 24 -4.17 -15.87 8.35
N GLY A 25 -3.44 -16.71 7.63
CA GLY A 25 -3.99 -17.82 6.85
C GLY A 25 -4.62 -17.38 5.52
N LEU A 26 -4.32 -16.19 5.01
CA LEU A 26 -4.84 -15.72 3.74
C LEU A 26 -4.09 -16.35 2.57
N SER A 27 -4.81 -16.67 1.50
CA SER A 27 -4.22 -16.97 0.20
C SER A 27 -3.80 -15.67 -0.48
N VAL A 28 -2.53 -15.57 -0.90
CA VAL A 28 -1.97 -14.36 -1.47
C VAL A 28 -1.66 -14.55 -2.96
N LYS A 29 -2.17 -13.64 -3.82
CA LYS A 29 -1.68 -13.44 -5.19
C LYS A 29 -0.71 -12.26 -5.18
N LEU A 30 0.51 -12.46 -5.65
CA LEU A 30 1.57 -11.46 -5.61
C LEU A 30 1.95 -11.01 -7.02
N LEU A 31 1.70 -9.72 -7.35
CA LEU A 31 2.22 -9.14 -8.60
C LEU A 31 3.71 -8.84 -8.46
N TYR A 32 4.53 -9.33 -9.40
CA TYR A 32 5.96 -9.09 -9.42
C TYR A 32 6.48 -8.78 -10.83
N ARG A 33 7.46 -7.88 -10.94
CA ARG A 33 8.08 -7.51 -12.23
C ARG A 33 9.28 -8.39 -12.59
N SER A 34 10.09 -8.73 -11.60
CA SER A 34 11.31 -9.51 -11.77
C SER A 34 11.37 -10.64 -10.76
N GLU A 35 11.57 -11.85 -11.24
CA GLU A 35 11.69 -13.04 -10.39
C GLU A 35 12.83 -12.92 -9.37
N LYS A 36 13.90 -12.21 -9.73
CA LYS A 36 15.04 -11.95 -8.83
C LYS A 36 14.67 -11.16 -7.58
N THR A 37 13.55 -10.43 -7.61
CA THR A 37 13.08 -9.64 -6.46
C THR A 37 12.08 -10.39 -5.58
N VAL A 38 11.64 -11.58 -5.99
CA VAL A 38 10.71 -12.40 -5.19
C VAL A 38 11.52 -13.16 -4.14
N PRO A 39 11.29 -12.94 -2.85
CA PRO A 39 11.95 -13.70 -1.80
C PRO A 39 11.68 -15.20 -1.93
N GLU A 40 12.71 -16.02 -1.72
CA GLU A 40 12.61 -17.49 -1.86
C GLU A 40 11.51 -18.07 -0.98
N ARG A 41 11.36 -17.52 0.25
CA ARG A 41 10.32 -17.92 1.21
C ARG A 41 8.87 -17.75 0.72
N PHE A 42 8.65 -16.96 -0.34
CA PHE A 42 7.32 -16.74 -0.90
C PHE A 42 6.99 -17.67 -2.07
N LYS A 43 8.00 -18.16 -2.80
CA LYS A 43 7.80 -18.89 -4.06
C LYS A 43 6.86 -20.10 -3.95
N SER A 44 6.86 -20.79 -2.80
CA SER A 44 5.98 -21.93 -2.55
C SER A 44 4.73 -21.61 -1.74
N LYS A 45 4.58 -20.35 -1.28
CA LYS A 45 3.50 -19.95 -0.35
C LYS A 45 2.48 -19.01 -0.95
N VAL A 46 2.80 -18.37 -2.06
CA VAL A 46 1.92 -17.41 -2.73
C VAL A 46 1.74 -17.77 -4.20
N GLU A 47 0.63 -17.35 -4.79
CA GLU A 47 0.45 -17.40 -6.23
C GLU A 47 1.18 -16.23 -6.88
N LEU A 48 2.18 -16.51 -7.67
CA LEU A 48 3.02 -15.52 -8.33
C LEU A 48 2.43 -15.12 -9.69
N VAL A 49 2.14 -13.84 -9.87
CA VAL A 49 1.66 -13.25 -11.12
C VAL A 49 2.73 -12.31 -11.67
N LYS A 50 3.40 -12.71 -12.76
CA LYS A 50 4.37 -11.84 -13.42
C LYS A 50 3.65 -10.74 -14.19
N GLY A 51 4.03 -9.48 -13.96
CA GLY A 51 3.44 -8.33 -14.63
C GLY A 51 3.88 -7.00 -14.04
N ASP A 52 3.33 -5.92 -14.60
CA ASP A 52 3.55 -4.55 -14.17
C ASP A 52 2.21 -3.87 -13.90
N VAL A 53 2.11 -3.10 -12.81
CA VAL A 53 0.89 -2.38 -12.44
C VAL A 53 0.49 -1.32 -13.47
N THR A 54 1.43 -0.85 -14.29
CA THR A 54 1.17 0.08 -15.40
C THR A 54 0.55 -0.59 -16.62
N ASN A 55 0.51 -1.93 -16.67
CA ASN A 55 -0.20 -2.71 -17.67
C ASN A 55 -1.55 -3.17 -17.11
N TYR A 56 -2.63 -2.82 -17.79
CA TYR A 56 -3.98 -3.08 -17.32
C TYR A 56 -4.32 -4.57 -17.24
N GLU A 57 -3.93 -5.36 -18.22
CA GLU A 57 -4.18 -6.81 -18.26
C GLU A 57 -3.45 -7.54 -17.13
N ASP A 58 -2.26 -7.07 -16.73
CA ASP A 58 -1.52 -7.63 -15.61
C ASP A 58 -2.24 -7.38 -14.29
N VAL A 59 -2.85 -6.19 -14.15
CA VAL A 59 -3.67 -5.84 -12.99
C VAL A 59 -4.93 -6.71 -12.95
N GLN A 60 -5.62 -6.88 -14.08
CA GLN A 60 -6.80 -7.75 -14.13
C GLN A 60 -6.46 -9.18 -13.68
N ARG A 61 -5.33 -9.75 -14.17
CA ARG A 61 -4.92 -11.11 -13.79
C ARG A 61 -4.62 -11.26 -12.30
N VAL A 62 -3.96 -10.28 -11.68
CA VAL A 62 -3.61 -10.40 -10.26
C VAL A 62 -4.83 -10.26 -9.35
N ILE A 63 -5.82 -9.46 -9.73
CA ILE A 63 -7.03 -9.27 -8.89
C ILE A 63 -8.12 -10.31 -9.13
N GLU A 64 -7.97 -11.17 -10.13
CA GLU A 64 -8.97 -12.20 -10.43
C GLU A 64 -9.14 -13.17 -9.26
N GLY A 65 -10.38 -13.32 -8.79
CA GLY A 65 -10.75 -14.26 -7.73
C GLY A 65 -10.24 -13.90 -6.34
N VAL A 66 -9.90 -12.62 -6.08
CA VAL A 66 -9.57 -12.12 -4.74
C VAL A 66 -10.73 -11.34 -4.14
N GLU A 67 -10.67 -11.09 -2.83
CA GLU A 67 -11.69 -10.34 -2.09
C GLU A 67 -11.27 -8.91 -1.76
N ALA A 68 -9.96 -8.62 -1.78
CA ALA A 68 -9.40 -7.30 -1.54
C ALA A 68 -8.01 -7.15 -2.16
N VAL A 69 -7.52 -5.92 -2.24
CA VAL A 69 -6.19 -5.60 -2.79
C VAL A 69 -5.40 -4.73 -1.81
N ALA A 70 -4.14 -5.08 -1.58
CA ALA A 70 -3.17 -4.24 -0.89
C ALA A 70 -2.15 -3.68 -1.89
N VAL A 71 -1.99 -2.36 -1.91
CA VAL A 71 -1.12 -1.64 -2.86
C VAL A 71 0.00 -0.95 -2.10
N ILE A 72 1.23 -1.44 -2.31
CA ILE A 72 2.42 -0.99 -1.59
C ILE A 72 3.47 -0.56 -2.62
N LEU A 73 3.06 0.36 -3.48
CA LEU A 73 3.91 0.87 -4.55
C LEU A 73 4.90 1.90 -4.00
N GLY A 74 6.10 1.88 -4.54
CA GLY A 74 7.12 2.86 -4.26
C GLY A 74 8.09 3.00 -5.44
N THR A 75 8.79 4.10 -5.50
CA THR A 75 9.74 4.41 -6.58
C THR A 75 11.14 3.82 -6.37
N ARG A 76 11.34 3.00 -5.31
CA ARG A 76 12.67 2.47 -4.94
C ARG A 76 13.72 3.59 -4.77
N ASN A 77 13.33 4.65 -4.06
CA ASN A 77 14.15 5.85 -3.80
C ASN A 77 14.47 6.70 -5.05
N LYS A 78 13.83 6.47 -6.19
CA LYS A 78 13.87 7.42 -7.31
C LYS A 78 12.95 8.58 -6.99
N LEU A 79 13.51 9.80 -6.94
CA LEU A 79 12.77 11.02 -6.57
C LEU A 79 12.41 11.86 -7.81
N GLU A 80 12.73 11.36 -9.00
CA GLU A 80 12.41 11.99 -10.27
C GLU A 80 10.90 12.01 -10.52
N ALA A 81 10.47 12.91 -11.40
CA ALA A 81 9.09 12.96 -11.83
C ALA A 81 8.68 11.64 -12.49
N THR A 82 7.56 11.09 -12.08
CA THR A 82 7.01 9.84 -12.60
C THR A 82 5.49 9.89 -12.64
N THR A 83 4.88 9.02 -13.43
CA THR A 83 3.44 8.75 -13.46
C THR A 83 3.14 7.26 -13.29
N GLU A 84 4.15 6.46 -12.93
CA GLU A 84 3.99 5.01 -12.78
C GLU A 84 3.03 4.63 -11.66
N LEU A 85 3.07 5.36 -10.55
CA LEU A 85 2.25 5.07 -9.38
C LEU A 85 0.79 5.46 -9.62
N SER A 86 0.54 6.65 -10.16
CA SER A 86 -0.81 7.14 -10.47
C SER A 86 -1.45 6.33 -11.61
N ARG A 87 -0.70 5.96 -12.67
CA ARG A 87 -1.19 5.04 -13.71
C ARG A 87 -1.55 3.67 -13.15
N GLY A 88 -0.70 3.12 -12.27
CA GLY A 88 -0.98 1.86 -11.59
C GLY A 88 -2.25 1.94 -10.74
N THR A 89 -2.47 3.06 -10.06
CA THR A 89 -3.68 3.31 -9.27
C THR A 89 -4.92 3.41 -10.16
N GLU A 90 -4.83 4.10 -11.29
CA GLU A 90 -5.92 4.21 -12.27
C GLU A 90 -6.31 2.84 -12.85
N ASN A 91 -5.31 2.06 -13.28
CA ASN A 91 -5.53 0.69 -13.77
C ASN A 91 -6.20 -0.19 -12.71
N LEU A 92 -5.74 -0.10 -11.46
CA LEU A 92 -6.33 -0.85 -10.36
C LEU A 92 -7.80 -0.49 -10.14
N ILE A 93 -8.12 0.78 -10.00
CA ILE A 93 -9.49 1.26 -9.75
C ILE A 93 -10.41 0.79 -10.88
N LYS A 94 -9.97 0.93 -12.14
CA LYS A 94 -10.72 0.46 -13.31
C LYS A 94 -10.96 -1.05 -13.25
N ALA A 95 -9.93 -1.84 -13.05
CA ALA A 95 -10.02 -3.30 -13.00
C ALA A 95 -10.90 -3.79 -11.85
N MET A 96 -10.78 -3.17 -10.65
CA MET A 96 -11.62 -3.50 -9.50
C MET A 96 -13.10 -3.22 -9.74
N LYS A 97 -13.44 -2.09 -10.38
CA LYS A 97 -14.83 -1.76 -10.75
C LYS A 97 -15.42 -2.78 -11.70
N GLU A 98 -14.68 -3.16 -12.73
CA GLU A 98 -15.11 -4.18 -13.70
C GLU A 98 -15.29 -5.57 -13.05
N ALA A 99 -14.39 -5.92 -12.12
CA ALA A 99 -14.46 -7.17 -11.35
C ALA A 99 -15.47 -7.13 -10.19
N LYS A 100 -16.15 -6.00 -9.94
CA LYS A 100 -17.04 -5.75 -8.79
C LYS A 100 -16.35 -5.99 -7.43
N LEU A 101 -15.06 -5.72 -7.39
CA LEU A 101 -14.25 -5.80 -6.18
C LEU A 101 -14.22 -4.40 -5.52
N THR A 102 -14.51 -4.32 -4.22
CA THR A 102 -14.74 -3.02 -3.58
C THR A 102 -13.59 -2.56 -2.68
N LYS A 103 -12.81 -3.48 -2.07
CA LYS A 103 -11.90 -3.16 -0.97
C LYS A 103 -10.44 -3.06 -1.40
N PHE A 104 -9.79 -1.96 -1.08
CA PHE A 104 -8.33 -1.88 -1.21
C PHE A 104 -7.70 -0.93 -0.20
N SER A 105 -6.48 -1.26 0.22
CA SER A 105 -5.58 -0.37 0.95
C SER A 105 -4.46 0.09 0.03
N ILE A 106 -4.05 1.36 0.15
CA ILE A 106 -3.01 1.94 -0.71
C ILE A 106 -2.08 2.83 0.11
N VAL A 107 -0.77 2.58 -0.05
CA VAL A 107 0.27 3.30 0.69
C VAL A 107 0.80 4.47 -0.13
N MET A 108 0.93 5.63 0.52
CA MET A 108 1.47 6.86 -0.05
C MET A 108 2.51 7.46 0.90
N SER A 109 2.41 8.75 1.25
CA SER A 109 3.33 9.43 2.16
C SER A 109 2.61 10.41 3.07
N SER A 110 3.06 10.51 4.33
CA SER A 110 2.58 11.52 5.28
C SER A 110 2.90 12.96 4.86
N PHE A 111 3.76 13.17 3.87
CA PHE A 111 3.97 14.50 3.29
C PHE A 111 2.70 15.10 2.69
N LEU A 112 1.73 14.27 2.28
CA LEU A 112 0.42 14.75 1.82
C LEU A 112 -0.44 15.38 2.93
N LEU A 113 -0.08 15.17 4.19
CA LEU A 113 -0.74 15.76 5.36
C LEU A 113 -0.11 17.10 5.79
N ARG A 114 0.84 17.63 5.01
CA ARG A 114 1.56 18.86 5.31
C ARG A 114 1.44 19.86 4.16
N PRO A 115 1.50 21.16 4.46
CA PRO A 115 1.69 22.18 3.43
C PRO A 115 2.96 21.92 2.62
N LEU A 116 2.91 22.15 1.32
CA LEU A 116 4.03 21.84 0.42
C LEU A 116 5.35 22.56 0.79
N ASN A 117 5.26 23.76 1.35
CA ASN A 117 6.42 24.51 1.83
C ASN A 117 7.13 23.88 3.05
N GLU A 118 6.49 22.94 3.73
CA GLU A 118 7.08 22.14 4.82
C GLU A 118 7.65 20.80 4.33
N VAL A 119 7.39 20.44 3.09
CA VAL A 119 7.96 19.23 2.46
C VAL A 119 9.33 19.58 1.89
N PRO A 120 10.41 18.83 2.20
CA PRO A 120 11.72 19.08 1.59
C PRO A 120 11.66 19.04 0.07
N ALA A 121 12.26 20.03 -0.60
CA ALA A 121 12.16 20.23 -2.05
C ALA A 121 12.52 18.97 -2.87
N VAL A 122 13.45 18.17 -2.38
CA VAL A 122 13.88 16.91 -3.03
C VAL A 122 12.72 15.90 -3.18
N PHE A 123 11.69 15.98 -2.34
CA PHE A 123 10.51 15.10 -2.39
C PHE A 123 9.34 15.71 -3.16
N HIS A 124 9.39 16.95 -3.63
CA HIS A 124 8.24 17.60 -4.25
C HIS A 124 7.69 16.81 -5.44
N ARG A 125 8.55 16.31 -6.33
CA ARG A 125 8.12 15.53 -7.51
C ARG A 125 7.41 14.21 -7.12
N LEU A 126 7.95 13.53 -6.12
CA LEU A 126 7.31 12.32 -5.59
C LEU A 126 6.01 12.65 -4.86
N ASN A 127 5.96 13.77 -4.13
CA ASN A 127 4.75 14.23 -3.45
C ASN A 127 3.63 14.59 -4.44
N GLU A 128 3.96 15.21 -5.57
CA GLU A 128 3.02 15.46 -6.68
C GLU A 128 2.43 14.16 -7.23
N GLU A 129 3.25 13.10 -7.34
CA GLU A 129 2.79 11.79 -7.80
C GLU A 129 1.87 11.11 -6.77
N HIS A 130 2.24 11.15 -5.50
CA HIS A 130 1.37 10.66 -4.42
C HIS A 130 0.07 11.47 -4.32
N GLN A 131 0.09 12.78 -4.61
CA GLN A 131 -1.14 13.57 -4.66
C GLN A 131 -2.07 13.10 -5.77
N ARG A 132 -1.55 12.81 -6.98
CA ARG A 132 -2.36 12.23 -8.07
C ARG A 132 -2.97 10.88 -7.68
N MET A 133 -2.20 10.01 -6.99
CA MET A 133 -2.73 8.75 -6.47
C MET A 133 -3.88 8.99 -5.48
N LEU A 134 -3.72 9.95 -4.57
CA LEU A 134 -4.74 10.28 -3.57
C LEU A 134 -6.01 10.85 -4.21
N ASP A 135 -5.85 11.72 -5.21
CA ASP A 135 -6.98 12.32 -5.93
C ASP A 135 -7.79 11.25 -6.68
N LEU A 136 -7.13 10.33 -7.39
CA LEU A 136 -7.77 9.18 -8.03
C LEU A 136 -8.49 8.28 -7.02
N THR A 137 -7.84 8.02 -5.88
CA THR A 137 -8.39 7.20 -4.81
C THR A 137 -9.64 7.83 -4.21
N LYS A 138 -9.61 9.13 -3.90
CA LYS A 138 -10.75 9.86 -3.34
C LYS A 138 -11.92 10.01 -4.32
N ALA A 139 -11.62 10.08 -5.62
CA ALA A 139 -12.63 10.23 -6.66
C ALA A 139 -13.39 8.93 -6.96
N CYS A 140 -12.90 7.77 -6.51
CA CYS A 140 -13.59 6.50 -6.73
C CYS A 140 -14.60 6.21 -5.60
N ASP A 141 -15.61 5.39 -5.93
CA ASP A 141 -16.70 4.98 -5.05
C ASP A 141 -16.40 3.68 -4.26
N LEU A 142 -15.17 3.16 -4.36
CA LEU A 142 -14.73 1.94 -3.69
C LEU A 142 -14.50 2.16 -2.17
N GLU A 143 -14.35 1.06 -1.44
CA GLU A 143 -13.98 1.02 -0.01
C GLU A 143 -12.45 1.09 0.13
N TRP A 144 -11.88 2.26 -0.14
CA TRP A 144 -10.45 2.48 -0.09
C TRP A 144 -9.96 2.90 1.30
N ILE A 145 -8.70 2.54 1.61
CA ILE A 145 -7.98 3.02 2.78
C ILE A 145 -6.66 3.63 2.29
N ALA A 146 -6.52 4.96 2.36
CA ALA A 146 -5.28 5.64 2.00
C ALA A 146 -4.36 5.73 3.22
N ILE A 147 -3.29 4.95 3.24
CA ILE A 147 -2.35 4.86 4.36
C ILE A 147 -1.15 5.74 4.08
N LEU A 148 -0.94 6.74 4.94
CA LEU A 148 0.08 7.77 4.79
C LEU A 148 1.13 7.65 5.91
N PRO A 149 2.11 6.74 5.78
CA PRO A 149 3.16 6.56 6.78
C PRO A 149 4.16 7.72 6.75
N PRO A 150 4.79 8.03 7.90
CA PRO A 150 5.97 8.88 8.00
C PRO A 150 7.22 8.10 7.57
N HIS A 151 8.39 8.39 8.16
CA HIS A 151 9.58 7.57 7.94
C HIS A 151 9.33 6.11 8.35
N ILE A 152 9.56 5.18 7.41
CA ILE A 152 9.40 3.74 7.62
C ILE A 152 10.75 3.17 8.05
N ALA A 153 10.83 2.69 9.29
CA ALA A 153 12.06 2.17 9.86
C ALA A 153 12.14 0.64 9.81
N ASP A 154 13.36 0.13 9.65
CA ASP A 154 13.67 -1.29 9.82
C ASP A 154 13.93 -1.57 11.31
N GLU A 155 12.87 -1.44 12.11
CA GLU A 155 12.87 -1.70 13.55
C GLU A 155 11.83 -2.78 13.87
N PRO A 156 11.98 -3.51 15.01
CA PRO A 156 10.97 -4.46 15.45
C PRO A 156 9.58 -3.85 15.57
N ALA A 157 8.56 -4.69 15.46
CA ALA A 157 7.17 -4.29 15.69
C ALA A 157 6.97 -3.74 17.10
N THR A 158 6.11 -2.74 17.23
CA THR A 158 5.75 -2.08 18.48
C THR A 158 4.24 -1.81 18.52
N ALA A 159 3.76 -1.13 19.55
CA ALA A 159 2.42 -0.53 19.47
C ALA A 159 2.44 0.65 18.47
N TYR A 160 1.37 0.78 17.69
CA TYR A 160 1.19 1.89 16.76
C TYR A 160 -0.16 2.57 16.95
N THR A 161 -0.22 3.83 16.55
CA THR A 161 -1.43 4.65 16.56
C THR A 161 -1.83 4.99 15.15
N VAL A 162 -3.13 4.91 14.85
CA VAL A 162 -3.73 5.35 13.59
C VAL A 162 -4.70 6.47 13.88
N VAL A 163 -4.61 7.57 13.11
CA VAL A 163 -5.57 8.69 13.16
C VAL A 163 -5.99 9.05 11.75
N HIS A 164 -7.20 9.59 11.60
CA HIS A 164 -7.70 10.01 10.31
C HIS A 164 -7.33 11.46 10.02
N ASP A 165 -6.88 11.70 8.79
CA ASP A 165 -6.55 13.03 8.23
C ASP A 165 -5.41 13.79 8.95
N GLU A 166 -4.67 13.11 9.85
CA GLU A 166 -3.56 13.68 10.62
C GLU A 166 -2.33 12.77 10.60
N ALA A 167 -1.16 13.35 10.89
CA ALA A 167 0.09 12.61 11.07
C ALA A 167 0.37 12.41 12.57
N PRO A 168 0.15 11.21 13.14
CA PRO A 168 0.26 10.99 14.59
C PRO A 168 1.70 11.01 15.11
N GLY A 169 2.70 10.94 14.23
CA GLY A 169 4.10 10.93 14.61
C GLY A 169 5.06 10.90 13.43
N ARG A 170 6.35 10.63 13.69
CA ARG A 170 7.42 10.78 12.69
C ARG A 170 8.02 9.47 12.18
N LEU A 171 7.66 8.33 12.80
CA LEU A 171 8.27 7.04 12.49
C LEU A 171 7.27 5.91 12.68
N VAL A 172 7.34 4.89 11.83
CA VAL A 172 6.60 3.62 11.96
C VAL A 172 7.53 2.46 11.59
N SER A 173 7.40 1.32 12.29
CA SER A 173 8.08 0.09 11.91
C SER A 173 7.49 -0.45 10.59
N LYS A 174 8.35 -0.98 9.70
CA LYS A 174 7.89 -1.67 8.49
C LYS A 174 6.94 -2.84 8.80
N TYR A 175 7.12 -3.50 9.95
CA TYR A 175 6.26 -4.62 10.38
C TYR A 175 4.89 -4.13 10.84
N ASP A 176 4.83 -3.04 11.60
CA ASP A 176 3.57 -2.43 12.03
C ASP A 176 2.79 -1.89 10.84
N LEU A 177 3.48 -1.24 9.90
CA LEU A 177 2.87 -0.77 8.67
C LEU A 177 2.36 -1.93 7.81
N GLY A 178 3.17 -2.98 7.62
CA GLY A 178 2.77 -4.18 6.88
C GLY A 178 1.54 -4.86 7.49
N LYS A 179 1.49 -4.94 8.83
CA LYS A 179 0.34 -5.43 9.58
C LYS A 179 -0.91 -4.59 9.33
N PHE A 180 -0.82 -3.27 9.50
CA PHE A 180 -1.97 -2.37 9.34
C PHE A 180 -2.52 -2.37 7.92
N ILE A 181 -1.67 -2.43 6.88
CA ILE A 181 -2.07 -2.50 5.48
C ILE A 181 -3.06 -3.66 5.24
N ILE A 182 -2.82 -4.81 5.84
CA ILE A 182 -3.65 -6.01 5.68
C ILE A 182 -4.87 -5.95 6.61
N ASP A 183 -4.67 -5.62 7.88
CA ASP A 183 -5.76 -5.64 8.87
C ASP A 183 -6.84 -4.60 8.57
N SER A 184 -6.45 -3.41 8.07
CA SER A 184 -7.37 -2.32 7.73
C SER A 184 -8.44 -2.72 6.68
N LEU A 185 -8.15 -3.71 5.84
CA LEU A 185 -9.12 -4.23 4.85
C LEU A 185 -10.35 -4.91 5.47
N GLU A 186 -10.29 -5.25 6.75
CA GLU A 186 -11.39 -5.83 7.53
C GLU A 186 -11.89 -4.89 8.64
N GLN A 187 -11.48 -3.61 8.62
CA GLN A 187 -11.80 -2.59 9.61
C GLN A 187 -12.63 -1.46 8.98
N PRO A 188 -13.99 -1.56 8.99
CA PRO A 188 -14.86 -0.61 8.30
C PRO A 188 -14.71 0.85 8.74
N GLU A 189 -14.23 1.09 9.96
CA GLU A 189 -13.93 2.42 10.48
C GLU A 189 -12.87 3.18 9.67
N HIS A 190 -12.06 2.46 8.88
CA HIS A 190 -11.02 3.03 8.02
C HIS A 190 -11.47 3.19 6.54
N TYR A 191 -12.65 2.68 6.16
CA TYR A 191 -13.10 2.79 4.77
C TYR A 191 -13.36 4.23 4.38
N ARG A 192 -12.85 4.62 3.21
CA ARG A 192 -12.87 5.97 2.66
C ARG A 192 -12.21 7.00 3.58
N LYS A 193 -11.15 6.58 4.30
CA LYS A 193 -10.38 7.43 5.19
C LYS A 193 -8.93 7.54 4.75
N VAL A 194 -8.36 8.71 5.00
CA VAL A 194 -6.92 8.93 4.98
C VAL A 194 -6.40 8.61 6.37
N CYS A 195 -5.54 7.60 6.46
CA CYS A 195 -5.02 7.07 7.72
C CYS A 195 -3.55 7.45 7.89
N GLY A 196 -3.24 8.36 8.78
CA GLY A 196 -1.88 8.53 9.30
C GLY A 196 -1.58 7.44 10.32
N ILE A 197 -0.37 6.90 10.28
CA ILE A 197 0.09 5.84 11.17
C ILE A 197 1.46 6.18 11.75
N SER A 198 1.70 5.92 13.02
CA SER A 198 3.04 6.01 13.62
C SER A 198 3.18 5.08 14.82
N LYS A 199 4.42 4.85 15.23
CA LYS A 199 4.74 4.24 16.53
C LYS A 199 4.04 5.02 17.63
N SER A 200 3.35 4.31 18.53
CA SER A 200 2.71 4.94 19.71
C SER A 200 3.77 5.58 20.61
N PRO A 201 3.47 6.72 21.25
CA PRO A 201 4.31 7.24 22.31
C PRO A 201 4.54 6.16 23.38
N LYS A 202 5.75 6.11 23.94
CA LYS A 202 5.96 5.26 25.12
C LYS A 202 5.04 5.77 26.23
N SER A 203 4.26 4.87 26.82
CA SER A 203 3.56 5.19 28.08
C SER A 203 4.60 5.68 29.08
N ALA A 204 4.39 6.89 29.59
CA ALA A 204 5.23 7.47 30.60
C ALA A 204 5.12 6.65 31.92
#